data_ef1b5dfc8d5a1de028ca80dcbc659829
#
_entry.id   ef1b5dfc8d5a1de028ca80dcbc659829
#
_cell.length_a   1.000
_cell.length_b   1.000
_cell.length_c   1.000
_cell.angle_alpha   90.00
_cell.angle_beta   90.00
_cell.angle_gamma   90.00
#
_symmetry.space_group_name_H-M   'P 1'
#
loop_
_entity.id
_entity.type
_entity.pdbx_description
1 polymer ?
#
loop_
_entity_poly.entity_id
_entity_poly.type
_entity_poly.pdbx_seq_one_letter_code
_entity_poly.pdbx_strand_id
1 'polypeptide(L)'
;KKESHSYPCLRAKKIKSRTILDYFVIESLYVWSNLNNNFDDAIINLSKIDNRCENLKKIQNVFLNCYFNTNEVQTSFEELVLNQKTDFSRYNFFYAKYLESSKQQTKAKRIIKESLKTNPRNLLLNQYKIDLENSETNFYFDCKKREHVIAEILYVTANALSSQSIYP
;
A
#
# COMPACT_ATOMS: atom_id res chain seq x y z
N LYS A 1 12.34 -6.48 -35.40
CA LYS A 1 12.06 -7.65 -34.51
C LYS A 1 11.78 -7.07 -33.14
N LYS A 2 10.50 -7.03 -32.73
CA LYS A 2 10.11 -6.67 -31.37
C LYS A 2 10.49 -7.85 -30.50
N GLU A 3 11.47 -7.67 -29.61
CA GLU A 3 11.73 -8.60 -28.53
C GLU A 3 10.50 -8.63 -27.62
N SER A 4 9.83 -9.78 -27.59
CA SER A 4 8.76 -10.01 -26.64
C SER A 4 9.39 -10.00 -25.25
N HIS A 5 9.11 -8.95 -24.47
CA HIS A 5 9.47 -8.90 -23.06
C HIS A 5 8.69 -10.02 -22.36
N SER A 6 9.33 -11.19 -22.24
CA SER A 6 8.78 -12.29 -21.48
C SER A 6 8.68 -11.88 -20.01
N TYR A 7 7.46 -11.80 -19.50
CA TYR A 7 7.16 -11.43 -18.13
C TYR A 7 8.03 -12.25 -17.13
N PRO A 8 8.66 -11.60 -16.13
CA PRO A 8 9.42 -12.30 -15.09
C PRO A 8 8.60 -13.40 -14.40
N CYS A 9 7.29 -13.26 -14.30
CA CYS A 9 6.35 -14.29 -13.84
C CYS A 9 6.42 -15.61 -14.62
N LEU A 10 6.68 -15.58 -15.92
CA LEU A 10 6.79 -16.81 -16.72
C LEU A 10 8.05 -17.60 -16.38
N ARG A 11 9.14 -16.94 -15.95
CA ARG A 11 10.33 -17.60 -15.39
C ARG A 11 10.05 -18.19 -14.00
N ALA A 12 9.21 -17.55 -13.20
CA ALA A 12 8.85 -18.01 -11.86
C ALA A 12 8.04 -19.30 -11.88
N LYS A 13 7.22 -19.56 -12.90
CA LYS A 13 6.44 -20.83 -13.05
C LYS A 13 7.29 -22.11 -13.10
N LYS A 14 8.59 -21.99 -13.36
CA LYS A 14 9.51 -23.15 -13.39
C LYS A 14 10.11 -23.54 -12.04
N ILE A 15 9.92 -22.73 -10.98
CA ILE A 15 10.46 -23.02 -9.64
C ILE A 15 9.36 -23.70 -8.82
N LYS A 16 9.52 -24.98 -8.55
CA LYS A 16 8.53 -25.93 -8.01
C LYS A 16 8.03 -25.67 -6.58
N SER A 17 8.40 -24.57 -5.89
CA SER A 17 8.08 -24.36 -4.47
C SER A 17 7.74 -22.93 -4.09
N ARG A 18 7.13 -22.12 -4.98
CA ARG A 18 6.76 -20.74 -4.63
C ARG A 18 5.35 -20.68 -4.04
N THR A 19 5.23 -19.96 -2.92
CA THR A 19 3.95 -19.64 -2.31
C THR A 19 3.21 -18.57 -3.13
N ILE A 20 1.92 -18.40 -2.88
CA ILE A 20 1.13 -17.33 -3.50
C ILE A 20 1.70 -15.96 -3.16
N LEU A 21 2.29 -15.79 -1.97
CA LEU A 21 2.90 -14.54 -1.54
C LEU A 21 4.21 -14.24 -2.29
N ASP A 22 4.99 -15.26 -2.68
CA ASP A 22 6.16 -15.06 -3.55
C ASP A 22 5.75 -14.48 -4.91
N TYR A 23 4.68 -15.03 -5.50
CA TYR A 23 4.13 -14.48 -6.76
C TYR A 23 3.63 -13.07 -6.57
N PHE A 24 2.91 -12.81 -5.47
CA PHE A 24 2.42 -11.48 -5.15
C PHE A 24 3.56 -10.45 -5.08
N VAL A 25 4.66 -10.76 -4.37
CA VAL A 25 5.82 -9.86 -4.27
C VAL A 25 6.41 -9.57 -5.65
N ILE A 26 6.64 -10.62 -6.45
CA ILE A 26 7.25 -10.47 -7.78
C ILE A 26 6.36 -9.61 -8.70
N GLU A 27 5.07 -9.86 -8.72
CA GLU A 27 4.12 -9.13 -9.55
C GLU A 27 3.96 -7.68 -9.05
N SER A 28 3.96 -7.46 -7.73
CA SER A 28 3.94 -6.12 -7.14
C SER A 28 5.20 -5.33 -7.52
N LEU A 29 6.38 -5.94 -7.38
CA LEU A 29 7.62 -5.29 -7.81
C LEU A 29 7.61 -4.98 -9.30
N TYR A 30 7.01 -5.85 -10.12
CA TYR A 30 6.85 -5.58 -11.55
C TYR A 30 5.95 -4.37 -11.80
N VAL A 31 4.79 -4.26 -11.13
CA VAL A 31 3.91 -3.08 -11.22
C VAL A 31 4.69 -1.81 -10.92
N TRP A 32 5.37 -1.76 -9.78
CA TRP A 32 6.07 -0.55 -9.31
C TRP A 32 7.38 -0.24 -10.05
N SER A 33 8.00 -1.22 -10.70
CA SER A 33 9.18 -1.01 -11.55
C SER A 33 8.84 -0.48 -12.94
N ASN A 34 7.64 -0.78 -13.43
CA ASN A 34 7.22 -0.49 -14.81
C ASN A 34 6.08 0.52 -14.86
N LEU A 35 6.11 1.55 -14.01
CA LEU A 35 5.03 2.55 -13.97
C LEU A 35 4.93 3.38 -15.26
N ASN A 36 6.04 3.57 -16.00
CA ASN A 36 6.12 4.26 -17.31
C ASN A 36 5.35 5.59 -17.36
N ASN A 37 5.09 6.24 -16.21
CA ASN A 37 4.24 7.42 -16.07
C ASN A 37 2.81 7.26 -16.64
N ASN A 38 2.31 6.00 -16.71
CA ASN A 38 1.00 5.67 -17.24
C ASN A 38 0.20 4.92 -16.16
N PHE A 39 -0.87 5.57 -15.67
CA PHE A 39 -1.76 5.01 -14.65
C PHE A 39 -2.50 3.78 -15.16
N ASP A 40 -3.02 3.82 -16.40
CA ASP A 40 -3.82 2.72 -16.95
C ASP A 40 -2.98 1.44 -17.10
N ASP A 41 -1.74 1.56 -17.57
CA ASP A 41 -0.81 0.43 -17.65
C ASP A 41 -0.50 -0.15 -16.25
N ALA A 42 -0.33 0.72 -15.25
CA ALA A 42 -0.10 0.28 -13.87
C ALA A 42 -1.31 -0.50 -13.32
N ILE A 43 -2.53 -0.02 -13.55
CA ILE A 43 -3.78 -0.70 -13.17
C ILE A 43 -3.95 -2.02 -13.92
N ILE A 44 -3.67 -2.07 -15.22
CA ILE A 44 -3.68 -3.31 -15.99
C ILE A 44 -2.70 -4.32 -15.41
N ASN A 45 -1.51 -3.90 -15.04
CA ASN A 45 -0.52 -4.78 -14.42
C ASN A 45 -0.96 -5.22 -13.02
N LEU A 46 -1.53 -4.32 -12.20
CA LEU A 46 -2.09 -4.66 -10.90
C LEU A 46 -3.22 -5.69 -11.02
N SER A 47 -4.06 -5.61 -12.05
CA SER A 47 -5.18 -6.54 -12.27
C SER A 47 -4.72 -7.99 -12.50
N LYS A 48 -3.48 -8.19 -12.95
CA LYS A 48 -2.89 -9.52 -13.19
C LYS A 48 -2.51 -10.25 -11.92
N ILE A 49 -2.38 -9.55 -10.80
CA ILE A 49 -2.12 -10.15 -9.49
C ILE A 49 -3.31 -11.04 -9.11
N ASP A 50 -3.01 -12.22 -8.59
CA ASP A 50 -4.00 -13.24 -8.21
C ASP A 50 -5.07 -12.68 -7.25
N ASN A 51 -6.33 -13.00 -7.50
CA ASN A 51 -7.45 -12.51 -6.68
C ASN A 51 -7.44 -13.04 -5.24
N ARG A 52 -6.69 -14.10 -4.94
CA ARG A 52 -6.43 -14.53 -3.57
C ARG A 52 -5.67 -13.48 -2.75
N CYS A 53 -4.98 -12.54 -3.43
CA CYS A 53 -4.30 -11.39 -2.82
C CYS A 53 -5.15 -10.11 -2.89
N GLU A 54 -6.47 -10.19 -2.98
CA GLU A 54 -7.39 -9.06 -3.20
C GLU A 54 -7.17 -7.91 -2.21
N ASN A 55 -6.99 -8.20 -0.92
CA ASN A 55 -6.75 -7.18 0.09
C ASN A 55 -5.42 -6.42 -0.15
N LEU A 56 -4.39 -7.14 -0.57
CA LEU A 56 -3.09 -6.54 -0.90
C LEU A 56 -3.15 -5.77 -2.23
N LYS A 57 -4.00 -6.19 -3.17
CA LYS A 57 -4.28 -5.42 -4.40
C LYS A 57 -4.97 -4.10 -4.10
N LYS A 58 -5.95 -4.09 -3.18
CA LYS A 58 -6.65 -2.86 -2.75
C LYS A 58 -5.68 -1.84 -2.19
N ILE A 59 -4.74 -2.27 -1.36
CA ILE A 59 -3.68 -1.40 -0.82
C ILE A 59 -2.86 -0.78 -1.96
N GLN A 60 -2.42 -1.59 -2.91
CA GLN A 60 -1.63 -1.09 -4.04
C GLN A 60 -2.43 -0.15 -4.93
N ASN A 61 -3.72 -0.42 -5.16
CA ASN A 61 -4.59 0.47 -5.93
C ASN A 61 -4.67 1.87 -5.31
N VAL A 62 -4.83 1.95 -3.98
CA VAL A 62 -4.83 3.23 -3.26
C VAL A 62 -3.50 3.96 -3.44
N PHE A 63 -2.37 3.25 -3.35
CA PHE A 63 -1.06 3.87 -3.54
C PHE A 63 -0.79 4.27 -5.00
N LEU A 64 -1.31 3.54 -6.00
CA LEU A 64 -1.23 3.95 -7.40
C LEU A 64 -2.03 5.25 -7.63
N ASN A 65 -3.25 5.34 -7.11
CA ASN A 65 -4.03 6.58 -7.16
C ASN A 65 -3.24 7.75 -6.55
N CYS A 66 -2.62 7.53 -5.39
CA CYS A 66 -1.81 8.54 -4.71
C CYS A 66 -0.55 8.91 -5.51
N TYR A 67 0.17 7.94 -6.05
CA TYR A 67 1.39 8.15 -6.85
C TYR A 67 1.10 9.01 -8.08
N PHE A 68 0.06 8.66 -8.83
CA PHE A 68 -0.37 9.36 -10.04
C PHE A 68 -1.22 10.61 -9.76
N ASN A 69 -1.54 10.88 -8.49
CA ASN A 69 -2.35 12.01 -8.05
C ASN A 69 -3.70 12.10 -8.80
N THR A 70 -4.41 10.97 -8.89
CA THR A 70 -5.72 10.91 -9.53
C THR A 70 -6.79 11.63 -8.70
N ASN A 71 -7.94 11.94 -9.29
CA ASN A 71 -9.07 12.53 -8.55
C ASN A 71 -9.68 11.55 -7.53
N GLU A 72 -9.35 10.25 -7.61
CA GLU A 72 -9.92 9.19 -6.78
C GLU A 72 -9.09 8.88 -5.52
N VAL A 73 -7.96 9.55 -5.30
CA VAL A 73 -7.07 9.26 -4.17
C VAL A 73 -7.83 9.25 -2.84
N GLN A 74 -8.59 10.31 -2.57
CA GLN A 74 -9.29 10.43 -1.29
C GLN A 74 -10.36 9.36 -1.13
N THR A 75 -11.18 9.13 -2.16
CA THR A 75 -12.24 8.11 -2.15
C THR A 75 -11.64 6.71 -1.97
N SER A 76 -10.56 6.40 -2.68
CA SER A 76 -9.91 5.09 -2.57
C SER A 76 -9.33 4.83 -1.17
N PHE A 77 -8.77 5.85 -0.50
CA PHE A 77 -8.38 5.73 0.90
C PHE A 77 -9.57 5.52 1.83
N GLU A 78 -10.65 6.30 1.65
CA GLU A 78 -11.87 6.17 2.47
C GLU A 78 -12.47 4.78 2.34
N GLU A 79 -12.61 4.25 1.13
CA GLU A 79 -13.11 2.90 0.89
C GLU A 79 -12.21 1.81 1.52
N LEU A 80 -10.90 1.99 1.49
CA LEU A 80 -9.97 1.05 2.11
C LEU A 80 -10.13 1.03 3.63
N VAL A 81 -10.11 2.20 4.29
CA VAL A 81 -10.12 2.28 5.76
C VAL A 81 -11.48 2.03 6.38
N LEU A 82 -12.57 2.21 5.63
CA LEU A 82 -13.94 1.90 6.05
C LEU A 82 -14.34 0.44 5.82
N ASN A 83 -13.44 -0.39 5.28
CA ASN A 83 -13.71 -1.80 5.03
C ASN A 83 -13.95 -2.55 6.35
N GLN A 84 -15.17 -3.09 6.51
CA GLN A 84 -15.56 -3.81 7.74
C GLN A 84 -15.11 -5.28 7.77
N LYS A 85 -14.71 -5.84 6.63
CA LYS A 85 -14.31 -7.26 6.51
C LYS A 85 -12.85 -7.50 6.83
N THR A 86 -12.02 -6.48 6.70
CA THR A 86 -10.58 -6.57 6.88
C THR A 86 -10.11 -5.35 7.66
N ASP A 87 -9.26 -5.56 8.67
CA ASP A 87 -8.67 -4.46 9.43
C ASP A 87 -7.60 -3.76 8.60
N PHE A 88 -7.96 -2.62 8.06
CA PHE A 88 -7.05 -1.70 7.37
C PHE A 88 -6.72 -0.46 8.21
N SER A 89 -6.89 -0.52 9.55
CA SER A 89 -6.67 0.62 10.45
C SER A 89 -5.28 1.26 10.33
N ARG A 90 -4.25 0.45 10.00
CA ARG A 90 -2.92 0.93 9.67
C ARG A 90 -2.92 2.01 8.58
N TYR A 91 -3.81 1.88 7.58
CA TYR A 91 -3.87 2.78 6.44
C TYR A 91 -4.48 4.15 6.75
N ASN A 92 -5.08 4.34 7.94
CA ASN A 92 -5.42 5.66 8.44
C ASN A 92 -4.18 6.57 8.59
N PHE A 93 -3.01 6.01 8.92
CA PHE A 93 -1.76 6.76 8.93
C PHE A 93 -1.41 7.30 7.53
N PHE A 94 -1.42 6.45 6.51
CA PHE A 94 -1.08 6.84 5.14
C PHE A 94 -2.10 7.82 4.56
N TYR A 95 -3.38 7.63 4.88
CA TYR A 95 -4.43 8.57 4.49
C TYR A 95 -4.23 9.94 5.15
N ALA A 96 -3.93 9.98 6.44
CA ALA A 96 -3.66 11.22 7.14
C ALA A 96 -2.41 11.94 6.59
N LYS A 97 -1.35 11.20 6.23
CA LYS A 97 -0.16 11.77 5.56
C LYS A 97 -0.51 12.38 4.19
N TYR A 98 -1.33 11.70 3.40
CA TYR A 98 -1.84 12.26 2.14
C TYR A 98 -2.63 13.56 2.36
N LEU A 99 -3.54 13.58 3.34
CA LEU A 99 -4.33 14.77 3.66
C LEU A 99 -3.46 15.94 4.15
N GLU A 100 -2.43 15.64 4.96
CA GLU A 100 -1.46 16.65 5.40
C GLU A 100 -0.73 17.26 4.20
N SER A 101 -0.21 16.42 3.28
CA SER A 101 0.46 16.88 2.06
C SER A 101 -0.46 17.70 1.15
N SER A 102 -1.76 17.42 1.20
CA SER A 102 -2.82 18.14 0.48
C SER A 102 -3.36 19.35 1.24
N LYS A 103 -2.67 19.81 2.31
CA LYS A 103 -3.06 20.96 3.15
C LYS A 103 -4.39 20.78 3.89
N GLN A 104 -4.86 19.55 4.09
CA GLN A 104 -6.08 19.21 4.82
C GLN A 104 -5.79 18.74 6.26
N GLN A 105 -4.97 19.50 6.99
CA GLN A 105 -4.48 19.11 8.34
C GLN A 105 -5.61 18.83 9.34
N THR A 106 -6.69 19.62 9.31
CA THR A 106 -7.84 19.41 10.22
C THR A 106 -8.47 18.03 10.01
N LYS A 107 -8.62 17.62 8.73
CA LYS A 107 -9.16 16.30 8.40
C LYS A 107 -8.19 15.20 8.80
N ALA A 108 -6.89 15.37 8.58
CA ALA A 108 -5.86 14.42 9.01
C ALA A 108 -5.89 14.19 10.53
N LYS A 109 -5.91 15.25 11.34
CA LYS A 109 -6.02 15.18 12.81
C LYS A 109 -7.28 14.45 13.25
N ARG A 110 -8.42 14.71 12.60
CA ARG A 110 -9.69 14.02 12.90
C ARG A 110 -9.60 12.53 12.65
N ILE A 111 -9.06 12.10 11.50
CA ILE A 111 -8.93 10.68 11.15
C ILE A 111 -8.05 9.95 12.16
N ILE A 112 -6.91 10.52 12.54
CA ILE A 112 -6.03 9.91 13.55
C ILE A 112 -6.73 9.79 14.89
N LYS A 113 -7.43 10.84 15.34
CA LYS A 113 -8.19 10.83 16.59
C LYS A 113 -9.26 9.75 16.60
N GLU A 114 -10.05 9.63 15.52
CA GLU A 114 -11.11 8.61 15.42
C GLU A 114 -10.51 7.20 15.34
N SER A 115 -9.45 7.00 14.58
CA SER A 115 -8.78 5.70 14.48
C SER A 115 -8.18 5.24 15.81
N LEU A 116 -7.67 6.15 16.63
CA LEU A 116 -7.14 5.83 17.96
C LEU A 116 -8.22 5.51 18.99
N LYS A 117 -9.49 5.88 18.78
CA LYS A 117 -10.59 5.43 19.65
C LYS A 117 -10.81 3.92 19.54
N THR A 118 -10.71 3.38 18.34
CA THR A 118 -10.90 1.95 18.07
C THR A 118 -9.59 1.16 18.22
N ASN A 119 -8.45 1.77 17.96
CA ASN A 119 -7.13 1.15 17.97
C ASN A 119 -6.13 1.91 18.88
N PRO A 120 -6.38 2.03 20.19
CA PRO A 120 -5.60 2.90 21.09
C PRO A 120 -4.14 2.47 21.25
N ARG A 121 -3.81 1.20 20.97
CA ARG A 121 -2.45 0.65 21.07
C ARG A 121 -1.67 0.67 19.75
N ASN A 122 -2.21 1.26 18.69
CA ASN A 122 -1.49 1.35 17.42
C ASN A 122 -0.34 2.34 17.54
N LEU A 123 0.90 1.81 17.59
CA LEU A 123 2.11 2.61 17.82
C LEU A 123 2.34 3.63 16.71
N LEU A 124 2.08 3.28 15.45
CA LEU A 124 2.27 4.16 14.30
C LEU A 124 1.33 5.39 14.37
N LEU A 125 0.05 5.15 14.71
CA LEU A 125 -0.94 6.23 14.86
C LEU A 125 -0.66 7.11 16.08
N ASN A 126 -0.21 6.52 17.19
CA ASN A 126 0.15 7.28 18.39
C ASN A 126 1.38 8.17 18.15
N GLN A 127 2.43 7.63 17.49
CA GLN A 127 3.60 8.43 17.14
C GLN A 127 3.21 9.59 16.22
N TYR A 128 2.45 9.30 15.19
CA TYR A 128 2.03 10.35 14.23
C TYR A 128 1.13 11.41 14.87
N LYS A 129 0.30 11.04 15.85
CA LYS A 129 -0.46 12.03 16.64
C LYS A 129 0.47 13.00 17.35
N ILE A 130 1.52 12.51 18.01
CA ILE A 130 2.52 13.33 18.70
C ILE A 130 3.22 14.26 17.71
N ASP A 131 3.64 13.74 16.55
CA ASP A 131 4.31 14.53 15.52
C ASP A 131 3.40 15.67 15.01
N LEU A 132 2.10 15.38 14.78
CA LEU A 132 1.12 16.39 14.37
C LEU A 132 0.87 17.46 15.46
N GLU A 133 0.90 17.10 16.75
CA GLU A 133 0.73 18.03 17.86
C GLU A 133 1.96 18.92 18.02
N ASN A 134 3.16 18.37 17.82
CA ASN A 134 4.43 19.09 17.93
C ASN A 134 4.80 19.87 16.66
N SER A 135 4.00 19.78 15.60
CA SER A 135 4.32 20.34 14.28
C SER A 135 5.66 19.81 13.71
N GLU A 136 6.05 18.61 14.09
CA GLU A 136 7.22 17.93 13.56
C GLU A 136 6.93 17.32 12.19
N THR A 137 7.70 17.75 11.19
CA THR A 137 7.59 17.23 9.83
C THR A 137 8.49 16.01 9.63
N ASN A 138 8.19 14.91 10.31
CA ASN A 138 8.90 13.67 10.08
C ASN A 138 8.38 12.99 8.81
N PHE A 139 9.20 12.95 7.76
CA PHE A 139 8.86 12.33 6.47
C PHE A 139 9.03 10.82 6.55
N TYR A 140 8.08 10.11 7.17
CA TYR A 140 8.14 8.65 7.24
C TYR A 140 7.65 7.97 5.97
N PHE A 141 6.77 8.61 5.21
CA PHE A 141 6.17 8.02 4.02
C PHE A 141 5.67 9.10 3.05
N ASP A 142 5.98 8.88 1.78
CA ASP A 142 5.48 9.67 0.66
C ASP A 142 5.08 8.70 -0.46
N CYS A 143 3.78 8.66 -0.80
CA CYS A 143 3.27 7.79 -1.85
C CYS A 143 3.78 8.15 -3.26
N LYS A 144 4.34 9.35 -3.45
CA LYS A 144 4.98 9.78 -4.70
C LYS A 144 6.39 9.20 -4.87
N LYS A 145 6.91 8.56 -3.83
CA LYS A 145 8.17 7.82 -3.87
C LYS A 145 7.88 6.33 -3.94
N ARG A 146 8.07 5.74 -5.12
CA ARG A 146 7.81 4.31 -5.33
C ARG A 146 8.55 3.41 -4.34
N GLU A 147 9.75 3.82 -3.90
CA GLU A 147 10.58 3.10 -2.94
C GLU A 147 9.87 2.98 -1.59
N HIS A 148 9.17 4.04 -1.15
CA HIS A 148 8.38 4.01 0.08
C HIS A 148 7.18 3.07 -0.03
N VAL A 149 6.52 3.04 -1.19
CA VAL A 149 5.40 2.13 -1.43
C VAL A 149 5.88 0.69 -1.50
N ILE A 150 6.98 0.42 -2.21
CA ILE A 150 7.60 -0.92 -2.26
C ILE A 150 7.96 -1.39 -0.84
N ALA A 151 8.55 -0.53 -0.02
CA ALA A 151 8.88 -0.86 1.37
C ALA A 151 7.64 -1.25 2.18
N GLU A 152 6.52 -0.52 2.04
CA GLU A 152 5.26 -0.87 2.71
C GLU A 152 4.68 -2.20 2.20
N ILE A 153 4.71 -2.46 0.89
CA ILE A 153 4.25 -3.72 0.31
C ILE A 153 5.06 -4.90 0.86
N LEU A 154 6.39 -4.76 0.94
CA LEU A 154 7.26 -5.78 1.50
C LEU A 154 6.98 -5.98 3.00
N TYR A 155 6.78 -4.89 3.74
CA TYR A 155 6.45 -4.95 5.17
C TYR A 155 5.14 -5.70 5.44
N VAL A 156 4.06 -5.38 4.73
CA VAL A 156 2.77 -6.07 4.96
C VAL A 156 2.82 -7.53 4.51
N THR A 157 3.59 -7.82 3.46
CA THR A 157 3.80 -9.21 3.02
C THR A 157 4.59 -10.01 4.04
N ALA A 158 5.65 -9.44 4.61
CA ALA A 158 6.43 -10.08 5.67
C ALA A 158 5.58 -10.37 6.92
N ASN A 159 4.72 -9.41 7.31
CA ASN A 159 3.77 -9.61 8.41
C ASN A 159 2.74 -10.71 8.11
N ALA A 160 2.23 -10.79 6.88
CA ALA A 160 1.31 -11.83 6.47
C ALA A 160 1.98 -13.23 6.53
N LEU A 161 3.24 -13.34 6.11
CA LEU A 161 4.02 -14.57 6.22
C LEU A 161 4.26 -14.96 7.69
N SER A 162 4.66 -14.00 8.52
CA SER A 162 4.89 -14.22 9.95
C SER A 162 3.63 -14.69 10.68
N SER A 163 2.47 -14.11 10.36
CA SER A 163 1.19 -14.48 11.00
C SER A 163 0.71 -15.88 10.63
N GLN A 164 1.17 -16.44 9.52
CA GLN A 164 0.81 -17.79 9.08
C GLN A 164 1.67 -18.88 9.75
N SER A 165 2.53 -18.52 10.70
CA SER A 165 3.42 -19.48 11.42
C SER A 165 4.28 -20.34 10.47
N ILE A 166 4.69 -19.78 9.34
CA ILE A 166 5.55 -20.45 8.35
C ILE A 166 7.03 -20.27 8.77
N TYR A 167 7.30 -20.39 10.05
CA TYR A 167 8.66 -20.58 10.56
C TYR A 167 8.78 -22.03 11.04
N PRO A 168 9.77 -22.77 10.54
CA PRO A 168 10.09 -24.09 11.09
C PRO A 168 10.53 -23.98 12.54
#